data_54033b5c6e0668a6d09206a584efc1c2
#
_entry.id   54033b5c6e0668a6d09206a584efc1c2
#
_cell.length_a   1.000
_cell.length_b   1.000
_cell.length_c   1.000
_cell.angle_alpha   90.00
_cell.angle_beta   90.00
_cell.angle_gamma   90.00
#
_symmetry.space_group_name_H-M   'P 1'
#
loop_
_entity.id
_entity.type
_entity.pdbx_description
1 polymer ?
#
loop_
_entity_poly.entity_id
_entity_poly.type
_entity_poly.pdbx_seq_one_letter_code
_entity_poly.pdbx_strand_id
1 'polypeptide(L)'
;RDWVLRVKQELDLPDPEASMASGTTTERPHASVQVCIEEGVPLFCAGLGNPGFMVDAAHDAGMLVLGIAGNAKNAGRIAASGADLVVAQGHEAGGHTGRIGSVALWPQAIDAAAPTPVLAAGGIGDGRGVAAALAMGCTGVWIGTRFLASEEGGAIDSQKQAIVDASDEDTRRTLVYTGKTSRATYNRFHDLWDESGLEPLPFPLQVVLSSAMVAMLDQAGRSEYVGPFAGQVSGLIHEIEPAARIVERLVEETVDLLGRRLPAQVDIGSG
;
A
#
# COMPACT_ATOMS: atom_id res chain seq x y z
N ARG A 1 5.61 -25.18 13.35
CA ARG A 1 6.85 -25.85 12.93
C ARG A 1 6.53 -27.08 12.06
N ASP A 2 5.68 -27.97 12.49
CA ASP A 2 5.39 -29.23 11.79
C ASP A 2 4.73 -29.00 10.43
N TRP A 3 3.85 -28.01 10.33
CA TRP A 3 3.25 -27.58 9.06
C TRP A 3 4.31 -27.10 8.07
N VAL A 4 5.24 -26.23 8.50
CA VAL A 4 6.33 -25.72 7.64
C VAL A 4 7.20 -26.85 7.12
N LEU A 5 7.57 -27.80 7.99
CA LEU A 5 8.38 -28.95 7.60
C LEU A 5 7.66 -29.85 6.59
N ARG A 6 6.36 -30.08 6.80
CA ARG A 6 5.52 -30.84 5.87
C ARG A 6 5.44 -30.18 4.51
N VAL A 7 5.09 -28.88 4.45
CA VAL A 7 5.02 -28.12 3.20
C VAL A 7 6.35 -28.10 2.47
N LYS A 8 7.45 -27.92 3.22
CA LYS A 8 8.80 -27.98 2.66
C LYS A 8 9.08 -29.32 1.99
N GLN A 9 8.70 -30.41 2.61
CA GLN A 9 8.88 -31.76 2.07
C GLN A 9 7.95 -32.04 0.88
N GLU A 10 6.67 -31.67 0.97
CA GLU A 10 5.67 -31.89 -0.09
C GLU A 10 5.98 -31.13 -1.38
N LEU A 11 6.53 -29.92 -1.25
CA LEU A 11 6.84 -29.04 -2.38
C LEU A 11 8.33 -29.07 -2.78
N ASP A 12 9.14 -29.91 -2.12
CA ASP A 12 10.60 -30.03 -2.33
C ASP A 12 11.31 -28.66 -2.27
N LEU A 13 11.04 -27.89 -1.18
CA LEU A 13 11.58 -26.55 -1.04
C LEU A 13 12.99 -26.55 -0.46
N PRO A 14 13.88 -25.65 -0.90
CA PRO A 14 15.22 -25.47 -0.35
C PRO A 14 15.18 -25.01 1.12
N ASP A 15 16.34 -25.04 1.78
CA ASP A 15 16.49 -24.36 3.07
C ASP A 15 16.45 -22.85 2.85
N PRO A 16 15.77 -22.10 3.72
CA PRO A 16 15.73 -20.64 3.58
C PRO A 16 17.13 -20.06 3.76
N GLU A 17 17.53 -19.18 2.86
CA GLU A 17 18.76 -18.41 3.06
C GLU A 17 18.66 -17.59 4.34
N ALA A 18 19.73 -17.55 5.13
CA ALA A 18 19.76 -17.01 6.49
C ALA A 18 19.48 -15.49 6.64
N SER A 19 19.04 -14.81 5.57
CA SER A 19 19.12 -13.35 5.48
C SER A 19 17.88 -12.55 5.89
N MET A 20 16.68 -13.13 6.00
CA MET A 20 15.43 -12.33 6.08
C MET A 20 14.83 -12.18 7.49
N ALA A 21 15.32 -12.88 8.49
CA ALA A 21 14.78 -12.80 9.87
C ALA A 21 15.46 -11.74 10.75
N SER A 22 16.07 -10.74 10.17
CA SER A 22 16.73 -9.67 10.94
C SER A 22 15.69 -8.79 11.63
N GLY A 23 15.49 -9.10 12.89
CA GLY A 23 14.63 -8.47 13.89
C GLY A 23 13.94 -7.15 13.57
N THR A 24 12.61 -7.17 13.67
CA THR A 24 11.80 -5.97 13.88
C THR A 24 12.02 -5.50 15.31
N THR A 25 13.07 -4.72 15.56
CA THR A 25 13.28 -4.04 16.84
C THR A 25 12.67 -2.65 16.78
N THR A 26 12.22 -2.14 17.91
CA THR A 26 11.74 -0.74 18.04
C THR A 26 12.84 0.29 17.77
N GLU A 27 14.10 -0.11 17.79
CA GLU A 27 15.27 0.73 17.53
C GLU A 27 15.47 1.03 16.03
N ARG A 28 15.06 0.14 15.14
CA ARG A 28 15.22 0.33 13.69
C ARG A 28 14.51 1.56 13.12
N PRO A 29 13.23 1.86 13.47
CA PRO A 29 12.58 3.06 12.98
C PRO A 29 13.33 4.34 13.32
N HIS A 30 13.86 4.46 14.55
CA HIS A 30 14.64 5.61 14.95
C HIS A 30 15.97 5.72 14.18
N ALA A 31 16.68 4.62 13.99
CA ALA A 31 17.90 4.59 13.19
C ALA A 31 17.65 4.95 11.73
N SER A 32 16.53 4.46 11.14
CA SER A 32 16.17 4.81 9.76
C SER A 32 15.83 6.30 9.59
N VAL A 33 15.13 6.89 10.56
CA VAL A 33 14.86 8.34 10.58
C VAL A 33 16.15 9.13 10.64
N GLN A 34 17.10 8.73 11.51
CA GLN A 34 18.38 9.40 11.62
C GLN A 34 19.16 9.39 10.30
N VAL A 35 19.20 8.26 9.61
CA VAL A 35 19.81 8.17 8.27
C VAL A 35 19.11 9.11 7.28
N CYS A 36 17.77 9.16 7.27
CA CYS A 36 17.04 10.08 6.38
C CYS A 36 17.37 11.55 6.65
N ILE A 37 17.57 11.92 7.93
CA ILE A 37 17.98 13.27 8.32
C ILE A 37 19.41 13.55 7.83
N GLU A 38 20.34 12.65 8.05
CA GLU A 38 21.76 12.77 7.65
C GLU A 38 21.91 12.88 6.12
N GLU A 39 21.09 12.13 5.36
CA GLU A 39 21.07 12.16 3.89
C GLU A 39 20.26 13.33 3.31
N GLY A 40 19.65 14.17 4.13
CA GLY A 40 18.87 15.34 3.69
C GLY A 40 17.63 15.01 2.89
N VAL A 41 16.93 13.91 3.25
CA VAL A 41 15.69 13.50 2.58
C VAL A 41 14.60 14.56 2.79
N PRO A 42 13.94 15.06 1.74
CA PRO A 42 13.00 16.17 1.89
C PRO A 42 11.66 15.76 2.53
N LEU A 43 11.26 14.49 2.42
CA LEU A 43 9.99 13.99 2.94
C LEU A 43 10.14 12.57 3.50
N PHE A 44 9.70 12.35 4.73
CA PHE A 44 9.61 11.03 5.34
C PHE A 44 8.16 10.55 5.41
N CYS A 45 7.91 9.30 4.99
CA CYS A 45 6.60 8.68 5.00
C CYS A 45 6.52 7.55 6.03
N ALA A 46 5.65 7.69 7.04
CA ALA A 46 5.40 6.66 8.05
C ALA A 46 4.19 5.78 7.68
N GLY A 47 4.43 4.51 7.38
CA GLY A 47 3.40 3.57 6.93
C GLY A 47 2.59 2.90 8.05
N LEU A 48 3.20 2.61 9.19
CA LEU A 48 2.58 1.90 10.32
C LEU A 48 2.87 2.64 11.62
N GLY A 49 1.82 3.20 12.22
CA GLY A 49 1.92 3.94 13.48
C GLY A 49 1.79 5.45 13.31
N ASN A 50 2.06 6.17 14.41
CA ASN A 50 2.05 7.63 14.42
C ASN A 50 3.49 8.15 14.34
N PRO A 51 3.83 9.02 13.37
CA PRO A 51 5.18 9.58 13.22
C PRO A 51 5.57 10.61 14.28
N GLY A 52 4.71 10.95 15.22
CA GLY A 52 4.93 12.03 16.21
C GLY A 52 6.25 11.97 16.97
N PHE A 53 6.85 10.77 17.10
CA PHE A 53 8.15 10.60 17.79
C PHE A 53 9.33 11.24 17.04
N MET A 54 9.16 11.59 15.77
CA MET A 54 10.23 12.10 14.90
C MET A 54 9.96 13.48 14.32
N VAL A 55 8.74 14.01 14.48
CA VAL A 55 8.31 15.26 13.81
C VAL A 55 9.24 16.43 14.12
N ASP A 56 9.54 16.66 15.39
CA ASP A 56 10.40 17.79 15.80
C ASP A 56 11.80 17.68 15.16
N ALA A 57 12.43 16.50 15.25
CA ALA A 57 13.75 16.26 14.66
C ALA A 57 13.75 16.38 13.13
N ALA A 58 12.67 15.95 12.47
CA ALA A 58 12.50 16.10 11.04
C ALA A 58 12.38 17.58 10.64
N HIS A 59 11.54 18.33 11.33
CA HIS A 59 11.35 19.77 11.07
C HIS A 59 12.63 20.59 11.32
N ASP A 60 13.36 20.29 12.39
CA ASP A 60 14.67 20.91 12.66
C ASP A 60 15.67 20.68 11.53
N ALA A 61 15.56 19.57 10.83
CA ALA A 61 16.37 19.23 9.64
C ALA A 61 15.76 19.72 8.30
N GLY A 62 14.61 20.41 8.33
CA GLY A 62 13.90 20.86 7.12
C GLY A 62 13.18 19.75 6.34
N MET A 63 12.95 18.59 6.95
CA MET A 63 12.28 17.43 6.37
C MET A 63 10.79 17.45 6.71
N LEU A 64 9.92 17.26 5.73
CA LEU A 64 8.48 17.10 5.93
C LEU A 64 8.14 15.67 6.40
N VAL A 65 7.04 15.54 7.15
CA VAL A 65 6.57 14.25 7.67
C VAL A 65 5.16 13.95 7.19
N LEU A 66 4.98 12.75 6.65
CA LEU A 66 3.71 12.22 6.20
C LEU A 66 3.36 10.94 6.96
N GLY A 67 2.09 10.81 7.38
CA GLY A 67 1.60 9.60 8.02
C GLY A 67 0.41 8.98 7.28
N ILE A 68 0.31 7.64 7.27
CA ILE A 68 -0.77 6.90 6.61
C ILE A 68 -1.82 6.46 7.63
N ALA A 69 -3.09 6.78 7.36
CA ALA A 69 -4.24 6.45 8.20
C ALA A 69 -5.29 5.62 7.44
N GLY A 70 -5.78 4.56 8.06
CA GLY A 70 -6.90 3.74 7.55
C GLY A 70 -8.25 4.06 8.22
N ASN A 71 -8.34 5.13 9.02
CA ASN A 71 -9.57 5.64 9.62
C ASN A 71 -9.41 7.10 10.07
N ALA A 72 -10.53 7.81 10.24
CA ALA A 72 -10.56 9.24 10.62
C ALA A 72 -9.88 9.52 11.97
N LYS A 73 -10.06 8.65 12.96
CA LYS A 73 -9.42 8.81 14.29
C LYS A 73 -7.90 8.84 14.18
N ASN A 74 -7.31 7.97 13.36
CA ASN A 74 -5.86 7.94 13.16
C ASN A 74 -5.40 9.13 12.30
N ALA A 75 -6.19 9.56 11.29
CA ALA A 75 -5.91 10.77 10.53
C ALA A 75 -5.77 12.00 11.44
N GLY A 76 -6.74 12.21 12.32
CA GLY A 76 -6.69 13.30 13.32
C GLY A 76 -5.52 13.18 14.30
N ARG A 77 -5.15 11.95 14.72
CA ARG A 77 -3.99 11.74 15.61
C ARG A 77 -2.65 12.04 14.93
N ILE A 78 -2.52 11.69 13.65
CA ILE A 78 -1.33 11.99 12.85
C ILE A 78 -1.21 13.49 12.65
N ALA A 79 -2.30 14.17 12.24
CA ALA A 79 -2.32 15.63 12.12
C ALA A 79 -1.97 16.32 13.45
N ALA A 80 -2.59 15.91 14.55
CA ALA A 80 -2.33 16.45 15.89
C ALA A 80 -0.90 16.20 16.40
N SER A 81 -0.17 15.26 15.82
CA SER A 81 1.25 15.04 16.16
C SER A 81 2.23 15.92 15.39
N GLY A 82 1.72 16.85 14.57
CA GLY A 82 2.52 17.80 13.80
C GLY A 82 2.96 17.32 12.42
N ALA A 83 2.41 16.19 11.92
CA ALA A 83 2.69 15.76 10.56
C ALA A 83 2.16 16.78 9.54
N ASP A 84 2.94 16.99 8.47
CA ASP A 84 2.65 17.99 7.42
C ASP A 84 1.57 17.51 6.43
N LEU A 85 1.45 16.19 6.27
CA LEU A 85 0.54 15.53 5.35
C LEU A 85 -0.05 14.26 5.96
N VAL A 86 -1.30 13.96 5.63
CA VAL A 86 -1.96 12.69 5.97
C VAL A 86 -2.37 11.96 4.70
N VAL A 87 -2.04 10.69 4.58
CA VAL A 87 -2.61 9.81 3.56
C VAL A 87 -3.81 9.07 4.14
N ALA A 88 -4.99 9.29 3.61
CA ALA A 88 -6.20 8.55 3.94
C ALA A 88 -6.33 7.32 3.03
N GLN A 89 -5.93 6.15 3.52
CA GLN A 89 -5.86 4.92 2.72
C GLN A 89 -7.07 4.02 2.97
N GLY A 90 -7.90 3.86 1.95
CA GLY A 90 -9.03 2.94 1.96
C GLY A 90 -8.63 1.47 1.93
N HIS A 91 -9.57 0.59 2.26
CA HIS A 91 -9.32 -0.86 2.33
C HIS A 91 -9.10 -1.53 0.97
N GLU A 92 -9.33 -0.82 -0.13
CA GLU A 92 -9.09 -1.26 -1.51
C GLU A 92 -7.59 -1.29 -1.85
N ALA A 93 -6.77 -0.59 -1.06
CA ALA A 93 -5.33 -0.52 -1.25
C ALA A 93 -4.64 -1.88 -1.10
N GLY A 94 -3.52 -2.05 -1.79
CA GLY A 94 -2.58 -3.14 -1.56
C GLY A 94 -1.74 -2.93 -0.29
N GLY A 95 -1.17 -3.99 0.25
CA GLY A 95 -0.42 -3.96 1.49
C GLY A 95 -1.30 -3.83 2.72
N HIS A 96 -0.74 -3.34 3.82
CA HIS A 96 -1.49 -3.16 5.05
C HIS A 96 -2.63 -2.17 4.86
N THR A 97 -3.84 -2.54 5.27
CA THR A 97 -5.04 -1.76 5.03
C THR A 97 -5.98 -1.76 6.23
N GLY A 98 -6.77 -0.68 6.34
CA GLY A 98 -7.85 -0.54 7.32
C GLY A 98 -9.09 -1.35 6.94
N ARG A 99 -10.26 -0.89 7.43
CA ARG A 99 -11.56 -1.55 7.22
C ARG A 99 -12.54 -0.66 6.45
N ILE A 100 -12.21 0.62 6.23
CA ILE A 100 -13.11 1.63 5.67
C ILE A 100 -12.78 1.80 4.20
N GLY A 101 -13.81 1.80 3.34
CA GLY A 101 -13.69 2.06 1.92
C GLY A 101 -13.26 3.50 1.64
N SER A 102 -12.55 3.70 0.53
CA SER A 102 -11.95 4.98 0.14
C SER A 102 -12.96 6.12 0.11
N VAL A 103 -14.07 5.96 -0.57
CA VAL A 103 -15.11 7.00 -0.71
C VAL A 103 -15.71 7.43 0.64
N ALA A 104 -15.86 6.49 1.57
CA ALA A 104 -16.36 6.79 2.91
C ALA A 104 -15.28 7.37 3.84
N LEU A 105 -14.01 7.00 3.61
CA LEU A 105 -12.89 7.40 4.46
C LEU A 105 -12.43 8.83 4.19
N TRP A 106 -12.26 9.20 2.92
CA TRP A 106 -11.59 10.45 2.55
C TRP A 106 -12.22 11.70 3.18
N PRO A 107 -13.55 11.96 3.07
CA PRO A 107 -14.14 13.15 3.68
C PRO A 107 -14.02 13.14 5.21
N GLN A 108 -14.20 11.99 5.85
CA GLN A 108 -14.06 11.87 7.32
C GLN A 108 -12.62 12.12 7.78
N ALA A 109 -11.63 11.69 6.98
CA ALA A 109 -10.22 11.93 7.28
C ALA A 109 -9.84 13.39 7.10
N ILE A 110 -10.39 14.08 6.07
CA ILE A 110 -10.23 15.51 5.83
C ILE A 110 -10.76 16.30 7.02
N ASP A 111 -12.00 16.03 7.44
CA ASP A 111 -12.61 16.72 8.57
C ASP A 111 -11.81 16.51 9.88
N ALA A 112 -11.31 15.29 10.10
CA ALA A 112 -10.56 14.94 11.31
C ALA A 112 -9.14 15.48 11.33
N ALA A 113 -8.51 15.65 10.18
CA ALA A 113 -7.13 16.11 10.04
C ALA A 113 -6.99 17.62 9.85
N ALA A 114 -8.11 18.35 9.62
CA ALA A 114 -8.08 19.78 9.35
C ALA A 114 -7.27 20.56 10.42
N PRO A 115 -6.39 21.50 10.04
CA PRO A 115 -6.16 22.02 8.69
C PRO A 115 -5.08 21.26 7.87
N THR A 116 -4.57 20.12 8.34
CA THR A 116 -3.52 19.36 7.67
C THR A 116 -4.02 18.78 6.34
N PRO A 117 -3.30 18.97 5.22
CA PRO A 117 -3.69 18.45 3.91
C PRO A 117 -3.79 16.93 3.89
N VAL A 118 -4.79 16.40 3.16
CA VAL A 118 -5.03 14.96 3.04
C VAL A 118 -4.86 14.49 1.59
N LEU A 119 -4.04 13.45 1.40
CA LEU A 119 -3.89 12.72 0.15
C LEU A 119 -4.79 11.47 0.17
N ALA A 120 -5.49 11.24 -0.92
CA ALA A 120 -6.31 10.04 -1.10
C ALA A 120 -5.48 8.83 -1.51
N ALA A 121 -5.73 7.67 -0.92
CA ALA A 121 -5.12 6.41 -1.31
C ALA A 121 -6.12 5.25 -1.25
N GLY A 122 -5.85 4.23 -2.07
CA GLY A 122 -6.69 3.03 -2.20
C GLY A 122 -7.67 3.11 -3.35
N GLY A 123 -7.60 2.15 -4.27
CA GLY A 123 -8.51 2.05 -5.40
C GLY A 123 -8.30 3.08 -6.53
N ILE A 124 -7.18 3.81 -6.54
CA ILE A 124 -6.86 4.81 -7.57
C ILE A 124 -5.87 4.22 -8.58
N GLY A 125 -6.28 4.09 -9.86
CA GLY A 125 -5.44 3.54 -10.93
C GLY A 125 -5.44 4.37 -12.20
N ASP A 126 -6.39 5.31 -12.36
CA ASP A 126 -6.53 6.19 -13.51
C ASP A 126 -7.02 7.58 -13.10
N GLY A 127 -7.18 8.49 -14.08
CA GLY A 127 -7.61 9.87 -13.83
C GLY A 127 -9.01 10.01 -13.25
N ARG A 128 -9.87 9.00 -13.38
CA ARG A 128 -11.21 9.00 -12.76
C ARG A 128 -11.11 8.97 -11.24
N GLY A 129 -10.21 8.12 -10.71
CA GLY A 129 -9.94 8.04 -9.29
C GLY A 129 -9.29 9.31 -8.74
N VAL A 130 -8.39 9.94 -9.50
CA VAL A 130 -7.77 11.22 -9.14
C VAL A 130 -8.82 12.33 -9.09
N ALA A 131 -9.65 12.45 -10.13
CA ALA A 131 -10.70 13.46 -10.18
C ALA A 131 -11.72 13.31 -9.03
N ALA A 132 -12.13 12.08 -8.71
CA ALA A 132 -13.01 11.79 -7.59
C ALA A 132 -12.38 12.22 -6.24
N ALA A 133 -11.11 11.91 -6.01
CA ALA A 133 -10.39 12.31 -4.80
C ALA A 133 -10.34 13.84 -4.64
N LEU A 134 -10.01 14.57 -5.71
CA LEU A 134 -10.00 16.03 -5.73
C LEU A 134 -11.40 16.62 -5.48
N ALA A 135 -12.43 16.06 -6.13
CA ALA A 135 -13.82 16.50 -5.93
C ALA A 135 -14.32 16.27 -4.50
N MET A 136 -13.77 15.29 -3.78
CA MET A 136 -14.08 15.01 -2.37
C MET A 136 -13.25 15.86 -1.38
N GLY A 137 -12.37 16.75 -1.87
CA GLY A 137 -11.60 17.69 -1.06
C GLY A 137 -10.19 17.22 -0.69
N CYS A 138 -9.72 16.08 -1.21
CA CYS A 138 -8.30 15.71 -1.06
C CYS A 138 -7.41 16.66 -1.86
N THR A 139 -6.22 16.95 -1.35
CA THR A 139 -5.25 17.84 -2.01
C THR A 139 -4.42 17.14 -3.08
N GLY A 140 -4.49 15.83 -3.16
CA GLY A 140 -3.79 15.00 -4.12
C GLY A 140 -4.03 13.52 -3.85
N VAL A 141 -3.22 12.67 -4.47
CA VAL A 141 -3.36 11.22 -4.40
C VAL A 141 -2.03 10.53 -4.06
N TRP A 142 -2.14 9.32 -3.46
CA TRP A 142 -1.04 8.42 -3.18
C TRP A 142 -1.32 7.07 -3.83
N ILE A 143 -0.58 6.73 -4.86
CA ILE A 143 -0.85 5.57 -5.73
C ILE A 143 0.28 4.55 -5.59
N GLY A 144 -0.06 3.30 -5.25
CA GLY A 144 0.89 2.20 -5.12
C GLY A 144 0.83 1.21 -6.27
N THR A 145 -0.29 0.48 -6.39
CA THR A 145 -0.44 -0.68 -7.29
C THR A 145 -0.15 -0.35 -8.75
N ARG A 146 -0.63 0.81 -9.26
CA ARG A 146 -0.37 1.22 -10.63
C ARG A 146 1.14 1.40 -10.90
N PHE A 147 1.87 2.02 -9.96
CA PHE A 147 3.32 2.20 -10.06
C PHE A 147 4.12 0.94 -9.74
N LEU A 148 3.57 0.01 -8.95
CA LEU A 148 4.20 -1.29 -8.75
C LEU A 148 4.27 -2.08 -10.08
N ALA A 149 3.28 -1.92 -10.95
CA ALA A 149 3.22 -2.46 -12.31
C ALA A 149 3.79 -1.48 -13.36
N SER A 150 4.77 -0.65 -13.00
CA SER A 150 5.55 0.15 -13.96
C SER A 150 6.86 -0.54 -14.33
N GLU A 151 7.50 -0.09 -15.42
CA GLU A 151 8.80 -0.59 -15.83
C GLU A 151 9.85 -0.39 -14.73
N GLU A 152 9.85 0.79 -14.07
CA GLU A 152 10.77 1.15 -13.00
C GLU A 152 10.36 0.60 -11.62
N GLY A 153 9.17 0.03 -11.49
CA GLY A 153 8.69 -0.56 -10.24
C GLY A 153 9.62 -1.66 -9.74
N GLY A 154 9.92 -1.67 -8.44
CA GLY A 154 10.86 -2.61 -7.83
C GLY A 154 10.34 -4.05 -7.69
N ALA A 155 9.13 -4.37 -8.15
CA ALA A 155 8.62 -5.74 -8.19
C ALA A 155 9.31 -6.54 -9.32
N ILE A 156 9.47 -7.84 -9.11
CA ILE A 156 9.95 -8.75 -10.16
C ILE A 156 8.88 -8.92 -11.26
N ASP A 157 9.29 -9.30 -12.47
CA ASP A 157 8.39 -9.35 -13.64
C ASP A 157 7.17 -10.23 -13.43
N SER A 158 7.31 -11.38 -12.77
CA SER A 158 6.18 -12.26 -12.45
C SER A 158 5.14 -11.58 -11.53
N GLN A 159 5.57 -10.74 -10.60
CA GLN A 159 4.68 -9.97 -9.73
C GLN A 159 3.98 -8.82 -10.47
N LYS A 160 4.69 -8.14 -11.37
CA LYS A 160 4.09 -7.11 -12.24
C LYS A 160 3.05 -7.74 -13.16
N GLN A 161 3.38 -8.89 -13.75
CA GLN A 161 2.44 -9.63 -14.60
C GLN A 161 1.22 -10.11 -13.81
N ALA A 162 1.38 -10.58 -12.58
CA ALA A 162 0.26 -10.97 -11.72
C ALA A 162 -0.70 -9.80 -11.40
N ILE A 163 -0.23 -8.55 -11.43
CA ILE A 163 -1.11 -7.37 -11.32
C ILE A 163 -1.87 -7.16 -12.61
N VAL A 164 -1.21 -7.27 -13.76
CA VAL A 164 -1.80 -7.07 -15.10
C VAL A 164 -2.83 -8.14 -15.43
N ASP A 165 -2.61 -9.37 -15.00
CA ASP A 165 -3.51 -10.51 -15.24
C ASP A 165 -4.69 -10.54 -14.24
N ALA A 166 -4.61 -9.79 -13.14
CA ALA A 166 -5.64 -9.80 -12.10
C ALA A 166 -6.90 -9.02 -12.51
N SER A 167 -8.06 -9.61 -12.25
CA SER A 167 -9.34 -8.91 -12.25
C SER A 167 -9.57 -8.12 -10.96
N ASP A 168 -10.70 -7.45 -10.85
CA ASP A 168 -11.15 -6.73 -9.66
C ASP A 168 -11.42 -7.66 -8.45
N GLU A 169 -11.71 -8.94 -8.69
CA GLU A 169 -11.96 -9.96 -7.66
C GLU A 169 -10.69 -10.72 -7.23
N ASP A 170 -9.60 -10.64 -7.99
CA ASP A 170 -8.39 -11.43 -7.76
C ASP A 170 -7.45 -10.85 -6.69
N THR A 171 -7.98 -10.08 -5.75
CA THR A 171 -7.23 -9.64 -4.58
C THR A 171 -7.91 -10.03 -3.28
N ARG A 172 -7.13 -10.47 -2.31
CA ARG A 172 -7.64 -10.95 -1.01
C ARG A 172 -7.09 -10.16 0.16
N ARG A 173 -7.96 -9.76 1.10
CA ARG A 173 -7.53 -9.27 2.42
C ARG A 173 -7.25 -10.46 3.32
N THR A 174 -6.08 -10.48 3.91
CA THR A 174 -5.58 -11.62 4.67
C THR A 174 -4.70 -11.21 5.85
N LEU A 175 -4.50 -12.14 6.78
CA LEU A 175 -3.52 -12.04 7.87
C LEU A 175 -2.28 -12.91 7.61
N VAL A 176 -2.32 -13.78 6.59
CA VAL A 176 -1.35 -14.86 6.39
C VAL A 176 0.08 -14.39 6.14
N TYR A 177 0.28 -13.18 5.63
CA TYR A 177 1.62 -12.64 5.38
C TYR A 177 2.25 -11.96 6.60
N THR A 178 1.44 -11.27 7.40
CA THR A 178 2.03 -10.37 8.41
C THR A 178 1.39 -10.48 9.80
N GLY A 179 0.25 -11.16 9.95
CA GLY A 179 -0.53 -11.14 11.18
C GLY A 179 -1.32 -9.84 11.40
N LYS A 180 -1.21 -8.87 10.45
CA LYS A 180 -2.06 -7.68 10.34
C LYS A 180 -2.80 -7.72 9.01
N THR A 181 -4.01 -7.17 8.97
CA THR A 181 -4.79 -7.15 7.73
C THR A 181 -4.02 -6.46 6.62
N SER A 182 -3.77 -7.20 5.54
CA SER A 182 -3.14 -6.71 4.32
C SER A 182 -3.87 -7.27 3.10
N ARG A 183 -3.76 -6.59 1.96
CA ARG A 183 -4.31 -7.05 0.68
C ARG A 183 -3.18 -7.41 -0.27
N ALA A 184 -3.31 -8.58 -0.90
CA ALA A 184 -2.40 -9.07 -1.93
C ALA A 184 -3.22 -9.68 -3.08
N THR A 185 -2.60 -9.91 -4.23
CA THR A 185 -3.19 -10.77 -5.27
C THR A 185 -3.41 -12.16 -4.70
N TYR A 186 -4.55 -12.78 -5.05
CA TYR A 186 -4.85 -14.14 -4.65
C TYR A 186 -3.87 -15.10 -5.32
N ASN A 187 -3.35 -16.06 -4.57
CA ASN A 187 -2.41 -17.05 -5.06
C ASN A 187 -2.48 -18.31 -4.20
N ARG A 188 -1.82 -19.39 -4.62
CA ARG A 188 -1.86 -20.70 -3.94
C ARG A 188 -1.29 -20.72 -2.53
N PHE A 189 -0.55 -19.68 -2.10
CA PHE A 189 -0.13 -19.59 -0.69
C PHE A 189 -1.31 -19.35 0.25
N HIS A 190 -2.36 -18.67 -0.23
CA HIS A 190 -3.60 -18.50 0.54
C HIS A 190 -4.31 -19.85 0.71
N ASP A 191 -4.41 -20.65 -0.38
CA ASP A 191 -5.01 -21.99 -0.32
C ASP A 191 -4.24 -22.90 0.66
N LEU A 192 -2.92 -22.92 0.50
CA LEU A 192 -2.02 -23.70 1.36
C LEU A 192 -2.18 -23.36 2.85
N TRP A 193 -2.39 -22.07 3.15
CA TRP A 193 -2.65 -21.63 4.52
C TRP A 193 -4.04 -22.04 4.99
N ASP A 194 -5.07 -21.79 4.19
CA ASP A 194 -6.46 -22.14 4.53
C ASP A 194 -6.63 -23.65 4.77
N GLU A 195 -6.02 -24.49 3.93
CA GLU A 195 -6.00 -25.94 4.06
C GLU A 195 -5.27 -26.43 5.35
N SER A 196 -4.35 -25.63 5.85
CA SER A 196 -3.64 -25.96 7.10
C SER A 196 -4.53 -25.93 8.34
N GLY A 197 -5.61 -25.17 8.31
CA GLY A 197 -6.47 -24.89 9.46
C GLY A 197 -5.79 -24.09 10.58
N LEU A 198 -4.61 -23.51 10.32
CA LEU A 198 -3.85 -22.76 11.31
C LEU A 198 -4.30 -21.29 11.36
N GLU A 199 -4.45 -20.77 12.57
CA GLU A 199 -4.64 -19.34 12.78
C GLU A 199 -3.31 -18.57 12.55
N PRO A 200 -3.33 -17.44 11.84
CA PRO A 200 -2.14 -16.62 11.68
C PRO A 200 -1.59 -16.11 13.02
N LEU A 201 -0.29 -16.12 13.16
CA LEU A 201 0.38 -15.57 14.33
C LEU A 201 0.23 -14.04 14.39
N PRO A 202 0.29 -13.44 15.59
CA PRO A 202 0.28 -11.97 15.68
C PRO A 202 1.54 -11.35 15.07
N PHE A 203 1.40 -10.12 14.53
CA PHE A 203 2.54 -9.32 14.09
C PHE A 203 3.53 -9.10 15.25
N PRO A 204 4.86 -9.22 15.06
CA PRO A 204 5.58 -9.48 13.81
C PRO A 204 5.90 -10.96 13.55
N LEU A 205 5.47 -11.89 14.41
CA LEU A 205 5.84 -13.31 14.30
C LEU A 205 5.40 -13.93 12.97
N GLN A 206 4.22 -13.57 12.50
CA GLN A 206 3.72 -14.04 11.21
C GLN A 206 4.60 -13.56 10.05
N VAL A 207 5.14 -12.34 10.11
CA VAL A 207 6.08 -11.84 9.09
C VAL A 207 7.28 -12.76 8.96
N VAL A 208 7.90 -13.15 10.10
CA VAL A 208 9.09 -14.02 10.09
C VAL A 208 8.77 -15.37 9.45
N LEU A 209 7.63 -15.97 9.83
CA LEU A 209 7.21 -17.28 9.31
C LEU A 209 6.92 -17.18 7.80
N SER A 210 6.07 -16.25 7.38
CA SER A 210 5.61 -16.17 6.01
C SER A 210 6.69 -15.70 5.06
N SER A 211 7.58 -14.77 5.48
CA SER A 211 8.70 -14.33 4.65
C SER A 211 9.66 -15.48 4.34
N ALA A 212 9.93 -16.34 5.33
CA ALA A 212 10.76 -17.52 5.11
C ALA A 212 10.10 -18.51 4.13
N MET A 213 8.78 -18.75 4.27
CA MET A 213 8.04 -19.62 3.36
C MET A 213 7.99 -19.06 1.93
N VAL A 214 7.66 -17.79 1.77
CA VAL A 214 7.61 -17.13 0.46
C VAL A 214 8.98 -17.13 -0.20
N ALA A 215 10.06 -16.88 0.56
CA ALA A 215 11.43 -16.94 0.02
C ALA A 215 11.81 -18.35 -0.49
N MET A 216 11.47 -19.40 0.25
CA MET A 216 11.69 -20.79 -0.19
C MET A 216 10.90 -21.11 -1.47
N LEU A 217 9.65 -20.67 -1.55
CA LEU A 217 8.79 -20.86 -2.74
C LEU A 217 9.33 -20.13 -3.95
N ASP A 218 9.79 -18.90 -3.78
CA ASP A 218 10.39 -18.09 -4.83
C ASP A 218 11.70 -18.72 -5.33
N GLN A 219 12.61 -19.14 -4.43
CA GLN A 219 13.85 -19.85 -4.76
C GLN A 219 13.59 -21.16 -5.51
N ALA A 220 12.50 -21.86 -5.20
CA ALA A 220 12.08 -23.07 -5.90
C ALA A 220 11.38 -22.77 -7.25
N GLY A 221 11.27 -21.50 -7.66
CA GLY A 221 10.57 -21.10 -8.89
C GLY A 221 9.05 -21.32 -8.87
N ARG A 222 8.46 -21.41 -7.68
CA ARG A 222 7.03 -21.68 -7.49
C ARG A 222 6.22 -20.36 -7.51
N SER A 223 6.24 -19.67 -8.65
CA SER A 223 5.63 -18.34 -8.82
C SER A 223 4.12 -18.33 -8.52
N GLU A 224 3.43 -19.47 -8.67
CA GLU A 224 2.00 -19.61 -8.36
C GLU A 224 1.66 -19.44 -6.87
N TYR A 225 2.67 -19.45 -5.98
CA TYR A 225 2.53 -19.20 -4.55
C TYR A 225 2.99 -17.79 -4.13
N VAL A 226 3.54 -17.02 -5.05
CA VAL A 226 4.14 -15.71 -4.75
C VAL A 226 3.36 -14.62 -5.46
N GLY A 227 2.73 -13.74 -4.70
CA GLY A 227 1.95 -12.64 -5.23
C GLY A 227 2.32 -11.30 -4.59
N PRO A 228 2.20 -10.19 -5.34
CA PRO A 228 2.47 -8.87 -4.81
C PRO A 228 1.37 -8.38 -3.87
N PHE A 229 1.73 -7.47 -2.96
CA PHE A 229 0.76 -6.66 -2.25
C PHE A 229 0.12 -5.65 -3.21
N ALA A 230 -1.01 -5.99 -3.79
CA ALA A 230 -1.72 -5.19 -4.78
C ALA A 230 -3.17 -4.92 -4.34
N GLY A 231 -3.71 -3.77 -4.74
CA GLY A 231 -5.07 -3.34 -4.44
C GLY A 231 -6.10 -3.82 -5.47
N GLN A 232 -7.38 -3.62 -5.19
CA GLN A 232 -8.49 -3.97 -6.09
C GLN A 232 -8.44 -3.22 -7.43
N VAL A 233 -7.69 -2.13 -7.49
CA VAL A 233 -7.43 -1.38 -8.72
C VAL A 233 -6.64 -2.18 -9.78
N SER A 234 -6.12 -3.35 -9.44
CA SER A 234 -5.46 -4.25 -10.40
C SER A 234 -6.33 -4.52 -11.63
N GLY A 235 -7.65 -4.67 -11.46
CA GLY A 235 -8.60 -4.82 -12.58
C GLY A 235 -8.67 -3.63 -13.57
N LEU A 236 -8.00 -2.51 -13.29
CA LEU A 236 -7.86 -1.37 -14.22
C LEU A 236 -6.45 -1.29 -14.85
N ILE A 237 -5.57 -2.22 -14.52
CA ILE A 237 -4.16 -2.20 -14.96
C ILE A 237 -3.95 -3.33 -15.96
N HIS A 238 -3.81 -3.00 -17.24
CA HIS A 238 -3.77 -3.97 -18.33
C HIS A 238 -2.40 -4.08 -19.03
N GLU A 239 -1.45 -3.24 -18.61
CA GLU A 239 -0.12 -3.20 -19.19
C GLU A 239 0.93 -2.65 -18.21
N ILE A 240 2.17 -3.05 -18.42
CA ILE A 240 3.35 -2.50 -17.75
C ILE A 240 3.86 -1.34 -18.61
N GLU A 241 3.93 -0.15 -18.05
CA GLU A 241 4.32 1.08 -18.74
C GLU A 241 5.40 1.83 -17.98
N PRO A 242 6.16 2.71 -18.64
CA PRO A 242 7.03 3.67 -17.96
C PRO A 242 6.25 4.53 -16.96
N ALA A 243 6.81 4.77 -15.78
CA ALA A 243 6.18 5.58 -14.74
C ALA A 243 5.83 6.99 -15.22
N ALA A 244 6.64 7.58 -16.11
CA ALA A 244 6.36 8.87 -16.75
C ALA A 244 5.05 8.85 -17.53
N ARG A 245 4.79 7.80 -18.32
CA ARG A 245 3.54 7.65 -19.08
C ARG A 245 2.32 7.49 -18.18
N ILE A 246 2.49 6.77 -17.07
CA ILE A 246 1.43 6.65 -16.06
C ILE A 246 1.05 8.02 -15.51
N VAL A 247 2.05 8.84 -15.14
CA VAL A 247 1.81 10.20 -14.63
C VAL A 247 1.13 11.09 -15.68
N GLU A 248 1.64 11.12 -16.91
CA GLU A 248 1.05 11.88 -18.01
C GLU A 248 -0.43 11.51 -18.20
N ARG A 249 -0.73 10.22 -18.32
CA ARG A 249 -2.10 9.73 -18.50
C ARG A 249 -3.03 10.07 -17.34
N LEU A 250 -2.56 9.90 -16.09
CA LEU A 250 -3.32 10.29 -14.90
C LEU A 250 -3.71 11.77 -14.94
N VAL A 251 -2.77 12.65 -15.34
CA VAL A 251 -3.02 14.09 -15.44
C VAL A 251 -3.97 14.40 -16.59
N GLU A 252 -3.72 13.88 -17.80
CA GLU A 252 -4.54 14.11 -19.00
C GLU A 252 -5.99 13.68 -18.76
N GLU A 253 -6.20 12.48 -18.24
CA GLU A 253 -7.53 11.93 -17.93
C GLU A 253 -8.26 12.75 -16.87
N THR A 254 -7.53 13.20 -15.83
CA THR A 254 -8.09 14.05 -14.77
C THR A 254 -8.54 15.40 -15.32
N VAL A 255 -7.69 16.05 -16.11
CA VAL A 255 -7.99 17.35 -16.74
C VAL A 255 -9.18 17.22 -17.69
N ASP A 256 -9.21 16.18 -18.51
CA ASP A 256 -10.32 15.91 -19.41
C ASP A 256 -11.64 15.72 -18.65
N LEU A 257 -11.61 14.90 -17.60
CA LEU A 257 -12.79 14.60 -16.79
C LEU A 257 -13.34 15.84 -16.09
N LEU A 258 -12.49 16.60 -15.40
CA LEU A 258 -12.91 17.78 -14.64
C LEU A 258 -13.21 18.98 -15.54
N GLY A 259 -12.45 19.18 -16.63
CA GLY A 259 -12.56 20.35 -17.49
C GLY A 259 -13.58 20.23 -18.60
N ARG A 260 -13.90 19.03 -19.07
CA ARG A 260 -14.79 18.82 -20.23
C ARG A 260 -15.95 17.87 -19.96
N ARG A 261 -15.67 16.66 -19.48
CA ARG A 261 -16.71 15.61 -19.38
C ARG A 261 -17.70 15.86 -18.26
N LEU A 262 -17.23 16.22 -17.08
CA LEU A 262 -18.11 16.48 -15.93
C LEU A 262 -18.97 17.74 -16.12
N PRO A 263 -18.45 18.88 -16.59
CA PRO A 263 -19.27 20.06 -16.90
C PRO A 263 -20.32 19.80 -18.00
N ALA A 264 -20.06 18.89 -18.93
CA ALA A 264 -21.03 18.53 -19.99
C ALA A 264 -22.14 17.58 -19.46
N GLN A 265 -21.91 16.89 -18.35
CA GLN A 265 -22.88 15.97 -17.75
C GLN A 265 -23.75 16.61 -16.67
N VAL A 266 -23.24 17.66 -16.03
CA VAL A 266 -23.89 18.35 -14.90
C VAL A 266 -24.18 19.79 -15.30
N ASP A 267 -25.45 20.10 -15.57
CA ASP A 267 -25.88 21.50 -15.74
C ASP A 267 -25.95 22.16 -14.36
N ILE A 268 -24.88 22.86 -13.99
CA ILE A 268 -24.80 23.61 -12.71
C ILE A 268 -25.45 24.97 -12.85
N GLY A 269 -26.26 25.22 -13.88
CA GLY A 269 -26.97 26.47 -14.07
C GLY A 269 -26.07 27.68 -13.80
N SER A 270 -25.85 28.55 -14.75
CA SER A 270 -25.17 29.85 -14.50
C SER A 270 -26.03 30.65 -13.51
N GLY A 271 -25.70 30.55 -12.18
CA GLY A 271 -26.31 31.41 -11.19
C GLY A 271 -25.87 32.89 -11.33
#